data_16ca40aeca7cf41a73a4ac9a781ea29a
#
_entry.id   16ca40aeca7cf41a73a4ac9a781ea29a
#
_cell.length_a   1.000
_cell.length_b   1.000
_cell.length_c   1.000
_cell.angle_alpha   90.00
_cell.angle_beta   90.00
_cell.angle_gamma   90.00
#
_symmetry.space_group_name_H-M   'P 1'
#
loop_
_entity.id
_entity.type
_entity.pdbx_description
1 polymer ?
#
loop_
_entity_poly.entity_id
_entity_poly.type
_entity_poly.pdbx_seq_one_letter_code
_entity_poly.pdbx_strand_id
1 'polypeptide(L)'
;QADQVKDDPEFQAIGAGYLWYVSPNIKNVPELANLNIRMALTMAINREAITTDVLKDGSTPTYTAVPIEFAAGPDGSDFSGDQSKFSDVCAFDADKAAEYWQAGLDELGVTELALDMVVDADDAPQKVAQVLKEQWETTLPGLTVTLTIEPKKQRVQDMQDGNFQLGLTRWGPDYADPMTYLGMWVTDNSNNYGFWSNAEYDAIIDECTTGDLCTDAEGRWTRLYDAE
;
A
#
# COMPACT_ATOMS: atom_id res chain seq x y z
N GLN A 1 -5.45 22.02 7.08
CA GLN A 1 -4.74 22.93 8.02
C GLN A 1 -3.37 23.33 7.46
N ALA A 2 -2.58 22.41 6.89
CA ALA A 2 -1.28 22.71 6.28
C ALA A 2 -1.41 23.76 5.16
N ASP A 3 -2.44 23.62 4.32
CA ASP A 3 -2.72 24.53 3.21
C ASP A 3 -2.99 25.99 3.64
N GLN A 4 -3.36 26.20 4.91
CA GLN A 4 -3.60 27.55 5.47
C GLN A 4 -2.32 28.24 5.95
N VAL A 5 -1.25 27.50 6.16
CA VAL A 5 0.01 27.98 6.72
C VAL A 5 1.22 27.71 5.83
N LYS A 6 1.04 27.08 4.67
CA LYS A 6 2.13 26.71 3.75
C LYS A 6 2.98 27.89 3.27
N ASP A 7 2.39 29.08 3.23
CA ASP A 7 3.07 30.32 2.81
C ASP A 7 3.76 31.04 3.99
N ASP A 8 3.64 30.53 5.21
CA ASP A 8 4.36 31.06 6.37
C ASP A 8 5.85 30.65 6.29
N PRO A 9 6.79 31.60 6.34
CA PRO A 9 8.23 31.29 6.25
C PRO A 9 8.76 30.42 7.40
N GLU A 10 8.02 30.28 8.49
CA GLU A 10 8.35 29.40 9.62
C GLU A 10 7.71 28.00 9.49
N PHE A 11 6.82 27.81 8.49
CA PHE A 11 6.18 26.51 8.27
C PHE A 11 7.19 25.50 7.72
N GLN A 12 7.26 24.35 8.39
CA GLN A 12 8.05 23.20 7.94
C GLN A 12 7.15 21.98 7.87
N ALA A 13 7.04 21.37 6.69
CA ALA A 13 6.43 20.06 6.52
C ALA A 13 7.50 19.00 6.79
N ILE A 14 7.25 18.13 7.76
CA ILE A 14 8.14 17.02 8.10
C ILE A 14 7.39 15.73 7.81
N GLY A 15 7.97 14.87 6.96
CA GLY A 15 7.45 13.53 6.71
C GLY A 15 7.47 12.69 7.98
N ALA A 16 6.32 12.15 8.38
CA ALA A 16 6.20 11.28 9.55
C ALA A 16 6.44 9.79 9.21
N GLY A 17 6.78 9.48 7.96
CA GLY A 17 7.02 8.13 7.48
C GLY A 17 5.78 7.23 7.45
N TYR A 18 4.57 7.77 7.56
CA TYR A 18 3.37 6.93 7.46
C TYR A 18 3.12 6.48 6.02
N LEU A 19 3.12 5.17 5.81
CA LEU A 19 2.66 4.54 4.56
C LEU A 19 1.15 4.27 4.65
N TRP A 20 0.37 4.83 3.72
CA TRP A 20 -1.04 4.49 3.53
C TRP A 20 -1.18 3.47 2.40
N TYR A 21 -1.94 2.41 2.65
CA TYR A 21 -2.14 1.36 1.66
C TYR A 21 -3.50 0.67 1.82
N VAL A 22 -3.95 0.03 0.76
CA VAL A 22 -5.09 -0.88 0.79
C VAL A 22 -4.55 -2.31 0.84
N SER A 23 -4.97 -3.07 1.84
CA SER A 23 -4.65 -4.48 1.96
C SER A 23 -5.81 -5.32 1.40
N PRO A 24 -5.61 -6.10 0.33
CA PRO A 24 -6.57 -7.09 -0.12
C PRO A 24 -6.44 -8.37 0.71
N ASN A 25 -7.55 -8.94 1.14
CA ASN A 25 -7.57 -10.25 1.80
C ASN A 25 -7.53 -11.36 0.75
N ILE A 26 -6.34 -11.78 0.36
CA ILE A 26 -6.15 -12.78 -0.70
C ILE A 26 -6.39 -14.22 -0.24
N LYS A 27 -6.47 -14.45 1.08
CA LYS A 27 -6.72 -15.76 1.66
C LYS A 27 -8.20 -16.12 1.68
N ASN A 28 -9.04 -15.18 2.11
CA ASN A 28 -10.45 -15.46 2.36
C ASN A 28 -11.37 -14.95 1.24
N VAL A 29 -10.83 -14.16 0.29
CA VAL A 29 -11.58 -13.60 -0.85
C VAL A 29 -10.91 -14.08 -2.14
N PRO A 30 -11.44 -15.15 -2.77
CA PRO A 30 -10.82 -15.78 -3.94
C PRO A 30 -10.63 -14.81 -5.12
N GLU A 31 -11.53 -13.85 -5.28
CA GLU A 31 -11.46 -12.82 -6.33
C GLU A 31 -10.20 -11.96 -6.14
N LEU A 32 -9.84 -11.64 -4.90
CA LEU A 32 -8.65 -10.85 -4.58
C LEU A 32 -7.36 -11.68 -4.62
N ALA A 33 -7.44 -13.02 -4.65
CA ALA A 33 -6.29 -13.89 -4.95
C ALA A 33 -5.88 -13.82 -6.42
N ASN A 34 -6.79 -13.40 -7.32
CA ASN A 34 -6.49 -13.20 -8.73
C ASN A 34 -5.56 -12.00 -8.93
N LEU A 35 -4.41 -12.22 -9.60
CA LEU A 35 -3.41 -11.17 -9.82
C LEU A 35 -3.94 -10.05 -10.71
N ASN A 36 -4.69 -10.38 -11.77
CA ASN A 36 -5.22 -9.38 -12.69
C ASN A 36 -6.21 -8.43 -11.98
N ILE A 37 -7.03 -8.93 -11.07
CA ILE A 37 -7.91 -8.10 -10.24
C ILE A 37 -7.09 -7.14 -9.37
N ARG A 38 -6.02 -7.60 -8.70
CA ARG A 38 -5.16 -6.73 -7.89
C ARG A 38 -4.40 -5.70 -8.71
N MET A 39 -3.90 -6.09 -9.91
CA MET A 39 -3.24 -5.16 -10.84
C MET A 39 -4.21 -4.06 -11.30
N ALA A 40 -5.44 -4.44 -11.66
CA ALA A 40 -6.48 -3.49 -12.03
C ALA A 40 -6.77 -2.48 -10.91
N LEU A 41 -6.99 -2.97 -9.68
CA LEU A 41 -7.22 -2.11 -8.52
C LEU A 41 -6.03 -1.17 -8.26
N THR A 42 -4.80 -1.64 -8.42
CA THR A 42 -3.58 -0.85 -8.21
C THR A 42 -3.42 0.24 -9.26
N MET A 43 -3.59 -0.10 -10.55
CA MET A 43 -3.37 0.83 -11.66
C MET A 43 -4.54 1.81 -11.85
N ALA A 44 -5.71 1.54 -11.28
CA ALA A 44 -6.84 2.46 -11.27
C ALA A 44 -6.71 3.59 -10.22
N ILE A 45 -5.67 3.57 -9.36
CA ILE A 45 -5.46 4.58 -8.31
C ILE A 45 -4.58 5.72 -8.82
N ASN A 46 -5.16 6.91 -8.96
CA ASN A 46 -4.41 8.15 -9.15
C ASN A 46 -3.96 8.68 -7.78
N ARG A 47 -2.76 8.25 -7.36
CA ARG A 47 -2.17 8.60 -6.07
C ARG A 47 -1.86 10.09 -5.96
N GLU A 48 -1.46 10.71 -7.06
CA GLU A 48 -1.15 12.14 -7.12
C GLU A 48 -2.40 12.98 -6.82
N ALA A 49 -3.54 12.66 -7.43
CA ALA A 49 -4.79 13.33 -7.12
C ALA A 49 -5.21 13.17 -5.64
N ILE A 50 -4.94 12.02 -5.02
CA ILE A 50 -5.22 11.80 -3.60
C ILE A 50 -4.37 12.72 -2.73
N THR A 51 -3.08 12.83 -2.99
CA THR A 51 -2.18 13.65 -2.17
C THR A 51 -2.38 15.14 -2.39
N THR A 52 -2.56 15.59 -3.66
CA THR A 52 -2.64 17.01 -4.02
C THR A 52 -4.03 17.60 -3.83
N ASP A 53 -5.10 16.84 -4.09
CA ASP A 53 -6.46 17.36 -4.14
C ASP A 53 -7.31 16.98 -2.93
N VAL A 54 -6.99 15.86 -2.27
CA VAL A 54 -7.76 15.34 -1.13
C VAL A 54 -7.08 15.59 0.20
N LEU A 55 -5.85 15.11 0.38
CA LEU A 55 -5.11 15.25 1.64
C LEU A 55 -4.59 16.67 1.86
N LYS A 56 -3.88 17.23 0.90
CA LYS A 56 -3.32 18.60 0.96
C LYS A 56 -2.53 18.89 2.24
N ASP A 57 -1.83 17.89 2.73
CA ASP A 57 -1.12 17.92 4.01
C ASP A 57 0.40 17.76 3.87
N GLY A 58 0.89 17.68 2.62
CA GLY A 58 2.29 17.46 2.30
C GLY A 58 2.62 15.99 2.04
N SER A 59 1.63 15.10 2.08
CA SER A 59 1.82 13.70 1.68
C SER A 59 2.24 13.60 0.21
N THR A 60 3.08 12.61 -0.09
CA THR A 60 3.60 12.32 -1.43
C THR A 60 3.10 10.98 -1.93
N PRO A 61 2.83 10.83 -3.25
CA PRO A 61 2.54 9.52 -3.82
C PRO A 61 3.79 8.64 -3.73
N THR A 62 3.60 7.33 -3.49
CA THR A 62 4.68 6.36 -3.53
C THR A 62 4.26 5.11 -4.30
N TYR A 63 5.26 4.44 -4.90
CA TYR A 63 5.11 3.16 -5.60
C TYR A 63 5.84 2.03 -4.88
N THR A 64 6.41 2.32 -3.70
CA THR A 64 7.21 1.43 -2.89
C THR A 64 6.58 1.22 -1.52
N ALA A 65 6.91 0.12 -0.85
CA ALA A 65 6.48 -0.14 0.52
C ALA A 65 7.23 0.75 1.52
N VAL A 66 8.50 1.05 1.24
CA VAL A 66 9.29 2.00 2.04
C VAL A 66 9.07 3.40 1.48
N PRO A 67 8.64 4.39 2.29
CA PRO A 67 8.48 5.77 1.84
C PRO A 67 9.79 6.41 1.38
N ILE A 68 9.71 7.30 0.39
CA ILE A 68 10.85 8.13 -0.03
C ILE A 68 11.35 9.01 1.13
N GLU A 69 12.63 9.33 1.13
CA GLU A 69 13.30 10.16 2.16
C GLU A 69 13.19 9.59 3.59
N PHE A 70 12.86 8.28 3.71
CA PHE A 70 12.72 7.65 5.03
C PHE A 70 14.03 7.05 5.54
N ALA A 71 14.78 6.34 4.70
CA ALA A 71 15.98 5.63 5.12
C ALA A 71 17.14 5.88 4.17
N ALA A 72 18.30 6.27 4.73
CA ALA A 72 19.50 6.47 3.99
C ALA A 72 20.43 5.25 4.07
N GLY A 73 20.99 4.84 2.93
CA GLY A 73 21.92 3.74 2.80
C GLY A 73 23.30 4.03 3.37
N PRO A 74 24.20 3.03 3.37
CA PRO A 74 25.59 3.19 3.80
C PRO A 74 26.36 4.25 3.00
N ASP A 75 25.95 4.50 1.76
CA ASP A 75 26.49 5.52 0.86
C ASP A 75 25.76 6.87 0.94
N GLY A 76 24.72 6.97 1.79
CA GLY A 76 23.88 8.15 1.94
C GLY A 76 22.77 8.29 0.91
N SER A 77 22.59 7.32 -0.01
CA SER A 77 21.45 7.29 -0.93
C SER A 77 20.14 6.97 -0.20
N ASP A 78 19.03 7.52 -0.69
CA ASP A 78 17.70 7.15 -0.20
C ASP A 78 17.31 5.75 -0.70
N PHE A 79 16.76 4.93 0.19
CA PHE A 79 16.35 3.56 -0.12
C PHE A 79 15.32 3.51 -1.26
N SER A 80 14.34 4.38 -1.23
CA SER A 80 13.25 4.44 -2.21
C SER A 80 13.37 5.62 -3.17
N GLY A 81 14.56 6.20 -3.33
CA GLY A 81 14.77 7.39 -4.16
C GLY A 81 14.50 7.16 -5.65
N ASP A 82 14.73 5.95 -6.18
CA ASP A 82 14.36 5.59 -7.55
C ASP A 82 13.02 4.85 -7.60
N GLN A 83 11.96 5.59 -7.82
CA GLN A 83 10.59 5.06 -7.97
C GLN A 83 10.31 4.50 -9.37
N SER A 84 11.18 4.73 -10.36
CA SER A 84 10.93 4.36 -11.77
C SER A 84 10.81 2.85 -11.96
N LYS A 85 11.57 2.07 -11.19
CA LYS A 85 11.53 0.60 -11.20
C LYS A 85 10.12 0.03 -10.95
N PHE A 86 9.31 0.71 -10.14
CA PHE A 86 7.99 0.25 -9.70
C PHE A 86 6.84 0.97 -10.42
N SER A 87 7.10 2.14 -11.01
CA SER A 87 6.08 2.95 -11.68
C SER A 87 5.39 2.21 -12.84
N ASP A 88 6.13 1.39 -13.58
CA ASP A 88 5.57 0.62 -14.70
C ASP A 88 4.50 -0.40 -14.26
N VAL A 89 4.55 -0.81 -12.98
CA VAL A 89 3.62 -1.79 -12.38
C VAL A 89 2.53 -1.10 -11.58
N CYS A 90 2.84 0.03 -10.93
CA CYS A 90 1.97 0.65 -9.93
C CYS A 90 1.42 2.03 -10.34
N ALA A 91 1.96 2.67 -11.40
CA ALA A 91 1.47 3.97 -11.83
C ALA A 91 0.01 3.91 -12.31
N PHE A 92 -0.68 5.03 -12.14
CA PHE A 92 -2.04 5.19 -12.66
C PHE A 92 -2.06 5.05 -14.19
N ASP A 93 -2.82 4.08 -14.67
CA ASP A 93 -3.06 3.82 -16.08
C ASP A 93 -4.46 3.22 -16.23
N ALA A 94 -5.43 4.06 -16.58
CA ALA A 94 -6.83 3.66 -16.65
C ALA A 94 -7.09 2.59 -17.72
N ASP A 95 -6.37 2.66 -18.85
CA ASP A 95 -6.55 1.72 -19.96
C ASP A 95 -6.00 0.33 -19.58
N LYS A 96 -4.80 0.26 -19.02
CA LYS A 96 -4.25 -0.99 -18.51
C LYS A 96 -5.05 -1.55 -17.34
N ALA A 97 -5.53 -0.68 -16.43
CA ALA A 97 -6.40 -1.11 -15.34
C ALA A 97 -7.65 -1.81 -15.87
N ALA A 98 -8.30 -1.24 -16.89
CA ALA A 98 -9.48 -1.85 -17.52
C ALA A 98 -9.16 -3.16 -18.25
N GLU A 99 -7.99 -3.27 -18.90
CA GLU A 99 -7.52 -4.52 -19.54
C GLU A 99 -7.30 -5.63 -18.49
N TYR A 100 -6.57 -5.34 -17.41
CA TYR A 100 -6.37 -6.28 -16.29
C TYR A 100 -7.69 -6.66 -15.63
N TRP A 101 -8.60 -5.69 -15.46
CA TRP A 101 -9.92 -5.93 -14.89
C TRP A 101 -10.70 -6.94 -15.71
N GLN A 102 -10.81 -6.73 -17.02
CA GLN A 102 -11.53 -7.64 -17.90
C GLN A 102 -10.90 -9.04 -17.91
N ALA A 103 -9.56 -9.12 -17.97
CA ALA A 103 -8.86 -10.40 -17.89
C ALA A 103 -9.15 -11.14 -16.57
N GLY A 104 -9.17 -10.42 -15.45
CA GLY A 104 -9.48 -11.00 -14.14
C GLY A 104 -10.93 -11.49 -14.05
N LEU A 105 -11.90 -10.73 -14.56
CA LEU A 105 -13.30 -11.15 -14.63
C LEU A 105 -13.48 -12.41 -15.49
N ASP A 106 -12.82 -12.46 -16.65
CA ASP A 106 -12.88 -13.61 -17.56
C ASP A 106 -12.30 -14.89 -16.90
N GLU A 107 -11.16 -14.75 -16.20
CA GLU A 107 -10.55 -15.86 -15.44
C GLU A 107 -11.44 -16.36 -14.29
N LEU A 108 -12.16 -15.46 -13.64
CA LEU A 108 -13.10 -15.81 -12.56
C LEU A 108 -14.45 -16.29 -13.09
N GLY A 109 -14.75 -16.09 -14.37
CA GLY A 109 -16.03 -16.46 -14.98
C GLY A 109 -17.21 -15.61 -14.52
N VAL A 110 -16.96 -14.34 -14.17
CA VAL A 110 -17.96 -13.37 -13.70
C VAL A 110 -17.95 -12.11 -14.56
N THR A 111 -18.98 -11.31 -14.50
CA THR A 111 -19.10 -10.04 -15.25
C THR A 111 -19.11 -8.81 -14.35
N GLU A 112 -19.21 -8.99 -13.05
CA GLU A 112 -19.24 -7.94 -12.05
C GLU A 112 -18.70 -8.45 -10.72
N LEU A 113 -18.17 -7.55 -9.90
CA LEU A 113 -17.75 -7.83 -8.53
C LEU A 113 -18.28 -6.77 -7.58
N ALA A 114 -18.67 -7.22 -6.38
CA ALA A 114 -18.98 -6.35 -5.26
C ALA A 114 -17.98 -6.59 -4.14
N LEU A 115 -17.26 -5.54 -3.74
CA LEU A 115 -16.26 -5.60 -2.69
C LEU A 115 -16.61 -4.66 -1.55
N ASP A 116 -16.35 -5.09 -0.31
CA ASP A 116 -16.44 -4.25 0.88
C ASP A 116 -15.05 -3.78 1.30
N MET A 117 -14.94 -2.50 1.67
CA MET A 117 -13.71 -1.93 2.21
C MET A 117 -13.92 -1.39 3.61
N VAL A 118 -13.24 -1.97 4.59
CA VAL A 118 -13.20 -1.46 5.96
C VAL A 118 -12.29 -0.25 6.08
N VAL A 119 -12.77 0.79 6.77
CA VAL A 119 -12.14 2.12 6.83
C VAL A 119 -12.24 2.69 8.24
N ASP A 120 -11.21 3.38 8.73
CA ASP A 120 -11.25 4.11 9.99
C ASP A 120 -12.33 5.21 9.98
N ALA A 121 -12.99 5.42 11.11
CA ALA A 121 -14.02 6.46 11.29
C ALA A 121 -13.47 7.91 11.31
N ASP A 122 -12.16 8.11 11.21
CA ASP A 122 -11.52 9.41 11.12
C ASP A 122 -11.79 10.08 9.75
N ASP A 123 -11.79 11.40 9.69
CA ASP A 123 -12.12 12.18 8.48
C ASP A 123 -11.20 11.89 7.29
N ALA A 124 -9.88 11.81 7.51
CA ALA A 124 -8.93 11.64 6.41
C ALA A 124 -9.04 10.25 5.75
N PRO A 125 -9.08 9.13 6.48
CA PRO A 125 -9.34 7.81 5.89
C PRO A 125 -10.65 7.75 5.11
N GLN A 126 -11.73 8.33 5.62
CA GLN A 126 -13.01 8.32 4.94
C GLN A 126 -12.96 9.09 3.60
N LYS A 127 -12.30 10.27 3.57
CA LYS A 127 -12.11 11.01 2.33
C LYS A 127 -11.28 10.24 1.29
N VAL A 128 -10.18 9.62 1.72
CA VAL A 128 -9.35 8.79 0.84
C VAL A 128 -10.16 7.60 0.31
N ALA A 129 -10.91 6.92 1.17
CA ALA A 129 -11.72 5.79 0.79
C ALA A 129 -12.81 6.14 -0.23
N GLN A 130 -13.47 7.30 -0.07
CA GLN A 130 -14.46 7.78 -1.04
C GLN A 130 -13.84 8.04 -2.41
N VAL A 131 -12.64 8.61 -2.46
CA VAL A 131 -11.94 8.86 -3.73
C VAL A 131 -11.45 7.56 -4.35
N LEU A 132 -10.92 6.62 -3.57
CA LEU A 132 -10.57 5.28 -4.06
C LEU A 132 -11.77 4.57 -4.69
N LYS A 133 -12.91 4.57 -3.99
CA LYS A 133 -14.17 4.02 -4.50
C LYS A 133 -14.57 4.67 -5.83
N GLU A 134 -14.56 6.00 -5.92
CA GLU A 134 -14.90 6.73 -7.13
C GLU A 134 -13.96 6.40 -8.29
N GLN A 135 -12.65 6.38 -8.06
CA GLN A 135 -11.66 6.03 -9.07
C GLN A 135 -11.85 4.61 -9.59
N TRP A 136 -12.05 3.65 -8.69
CA TRP A 136 -12.26 2.25 -9.05
C TRP A 136 -13.56 2.03 -9.82
N GLU A 137 -14.69 2.53 -9.31
CA GLU A 137 -16.00 2.35 -9.96
C GLU A 137 -16.09 3.07 -11.31
N THR A 138 -15.33 4.15 -11.50
CA THR A 138 -15.25 4.87 -12.77
C THR A 138 -14.37 4.13 -13.79
N THR A 139 -13.28 3.54 -13.34
CA THR A 139 -12.26 2.93 -14.21
C THR A 139 -12.55 1.46 -14.50
N LEU A 140 -13.19 0.74 -13.57
CA LEU A 140 -13.37 -0.72 -13.60
C LEU A 140 -14.86 -1.07 -13.76
N PRO A 141 -15.35 -1.27 -14.98
CA PRO A 141 -16.78 -1.51 -15.24
C PRO A 141 -17.30 -2.76 -14.51
N GLY A 142 -18.45 -2.64 -13.83
CA GLY A 142 -19.06 -3.73 -13.08
C GLY A 142 -18.48 -3.92 -11.67
N LEU A 143 -17.54 -3.08 -11.23
CA LEU A 143 -17.14 -3.04 -9.82
C LEU A 143 -18.09 -2.17 -9.01
N THR A 144 -18.49 -2.67 -7.85
CA THR A 144 -19.17 -1.89 -6.81
C THR A 144 -18.42 -2.03 -5.50
N VAL A 145 -18.08 -0.90 -4.86
CA VAL A 145 -17.38 -0.88 -3.57
C VAL A 145 -18.28 -0.33 -2.49
N THR A 146 -18.47 -1.09 -1.43
CA THR A 146 -19.13 -0.63 -0.20
C THR A 146 -18.08 -0.20 0.81
N LEU A 147 -18.31 0.91 1.53
CA LEU A 147 -17.43 1.37 2.59
C LEU A 147 -18.04 1.04 3.95
N THR A 148 -17.37 0.20 4.73
CA THR A 148 -17.71 -0.11 6.12
C THR A 148 -16.85 0.73 7.06
N ILE A 149 -17.48 1.74 7.67
CA ILE A 149 -16.80 2.70 8.55
C ILE A 149 -16.81 2.18 9.99
N GLU A 150 -15.63 2.03 10.56
CA GLU A 150 -15.45 1.44 11.89
C GLU A 150 -14.48 2.25 12.76
N PRO A 151 -14.61 2.18 14.10
CA PRO A 151 -13.57 2.64 14.99
C PRO A 151 -12.24 1.93 14.67
N LYS A 152 -11.12 2.67 14.67
CA LYS A 152 -9.79 2.14 14.33
C LYS A 152 -9.48 0.79 14.98
N LYS A 153 -9.81 0.64 16.28
CA LYS A 153 -9.54 -0.60 17.01
C LYS A 153 -10.32 -1.79 16.42
N GLN A 154 -11.58 -1.58 16.02
CA GLN A 154 -12.41 -2.62 15.40
C GLN A 154 -11.84 -3.00 14.04
N ARG A 155 -11.57 -2.01 13.18
CA ARG A 155 -11.00 -2.24 11.85
C ARG A 155 -9.67 -3.02 11.93
N VAL A 156 -8.77 -2.69 12.88
CA VAL A 156 -7.52 -3.44 13.07
C VAL A 156 -7.81 -4.88 13.46
N GLN A 157 -8.76 -5.11 14.38
CA GLN A 157 -9.12 -6.46 14.82
C GLN A 157 -9.72 -7.28 13.68
N ASP A 158 -10.63 -6.70 12.90
CA ASP A 158 -11.26 -7.38 11.76
C ASP A 158 -10.23 -7.73 10.67
N MET A 159 -9.25 -6.85 10.44
CA MET A 159 -8.15 -7.14 9.51
C MET A 159 -7.24 -8.26 10.04
N GLN A 160 -6.92 -8.29 11.32
CA GLN A 160 -6.13 -9.37 11.93
C GLN A 160 -6.86 -10.72 11.92
N ASP A 161 -8.15 -10.71 12.15
CA ASP A 161 -9.00 -11.90 12.17
C ASP A 161 -9.38 -12.39 10.74
N GLY A 162 -9.08 -11.57 9.71
CA GLY A 162 -9.45 -11.88 8.32
C GLY A 162 -10.92 -11.66 7.99
N ASN A 163 -11.63 -10.86 8.79
CA ASN A 163 -13.05 -10.51 8.63
C ASN A 163 -13.24 -9.27 7.76
N PHE A 164 -12.54 -9.16 6.67
CA PHE A 164 -12.62 -8.05 5.72
C PHE A 164 -12.33 -8.54 4.30
N GLN A 165 -12.64 -7.72 3.29
CA GLN A 165 -12.25 -7.98 1.91
C GLN A 165 -11.12 -7.04 1.47
N LEU A 166 -11.35 -5.73 1.50
CA LEU A 166 -10.32 -4.69 1.36
C LEU A 166 -10.20 -3.92 2.66
N GLY A 167 -9.00 -3.53 3.06
CA GLY A 167 -8.80 -2.71 4.25
C GLY A 167 -7.92 -1.50 3.96
N LEU A 168 -8.45 -0.28 4.11
CA LEU A 168 -7.64 0.92 4.07
C LEU A 168 -6.95 1.12 5.41
N THR A 169 -5.63 1.08 5.41
CA THR A 169 -4.83 1.16 6.62
C THR A 169 -3.59 2.02 6.42
N ARG A 170 -2.85 2.23 7.49
CA ARG A 170 -1.57 2.93 7.48
C ARG A 170 -0.61 2.29 8.45
N TRP A 171 0.66 2.28 8.07
CA TRP A 171 1.77 1.88 8.93
C TRP A 171 2.63 3.09 9.26
N GLY A 172 2.98 3.28 10.51
CA GLY A 172 3.98 4.24 10.95
C GLY A 172 5.25 3.50 11.34
N PRO A 173 6.44 4.03 11.06
CA PRO A 173 7.68 3.33 11.36
C PRO A 173 7.93 3.24 12.87
N ASP A 174 8.42 2.09 13.33
CA ASP A 174 8.85 1.90 14.71
C ASP A 174 10.31 2.33 14.93
N TYR A 175 11.11 2.32 13.85
CA TYR A 175 12.53 2.69 13.83
C TYR A 175 12.95 3.10 12.42
N ALA A 176 14.08 3.83 12.31
CA ALA A 176 14.57 4.37 11.05
C ALA A 176 15.39 3.33 10.26
N ASP A 177 14.71 2.31 9.70
CA ASP A 177 15.30 1.27 8.84
C ASP A 177 14.21 0.72 7.91
N PRO A 178 14.50 0.36 6.64
CA PRO A 178 13.52 -0.21 5.72
C PRO A 178 12.76 -1.42 6.27
N MET A 179 13.40 -2.19 7.13
CA MET A 179 12.83 -3.38 7.76
C MET A 179 11.54 -3.11 8.53
N THR A 180 11.32 -1.88 9.04
CA THR A 180 10.08 -1.53 9.75
C THR A 180 8.85 -1.66 8.87
N TYR A 181 9.02 -1.54 7.53
CA TYR A 181 7.97 -1.76 6.53
C TYR A 181 8.05 -3.17 5.94
N LEU A 182 9.24 -3.56 5.46
CA LEU A 182 9.42 -4.83 4.76
C LEU A 182 9.12 -6.04 5.67
N GLY A 183 9.47 -5.97 6.95
CA GLY A 183 9.18 -7.03 7.91
C GLY A 183 7.69 -7.33 8.12
N MET A 184 6.79 -6.41 7.75
CA MET A 184 5.35 -6.63 7.88
C MET A 184 4.80 -7.72 6.95
N TRP A 185 5.43 -7.94 5.80
CA TRP A 185 4.92 -8.80 4.74
C TRP A 185 5.38 -10.26 4.84
N VAL A 186 6.19 -10.58 5.86
CA VAL A 186 6.61 -11.97 6.13
C VAL A 186 5.38 -12.85 6.39
N THR A 187 5.45 -14.08 5.92
CA THR A 187 4.40 -15.09 6.13
C THR A 187 4.04 -15.19 7.62
N ASP A 188 2.76 -15.22 7.93
CA ASP A 188 2.18 -15.29 9.28
C ASP A 188 2.51 -14.10 10.21
N ASN A 189 3.10 -13.00 9.72
CA ASN A 189 3.24 -11.78 10.51
C ASN A 189 1.85 -11.18 10.79
N SER A 190 1.59 -10.78 12.03
CA SER A 190 0.30 -10.23 12.48
C SER A 190 -0.12 -8.92 11.78
N ASN A 191 0.81 -8.23 11.13
CA ASN A 191 0.57 -7.03 10.34
C ASN A 191 0.41 -7.32 8.83
N ASN A 192 0.65 -8.56 8.40
CA ASN A 192 0.39 -9.04 7.05
C ASN A 192 -1.10 -9.34 6.88
N TYR A 193 -1.92 -8.29 6.90
CA TYR A 193 -3.38 -8.42 6.85
C TYR A 193 -3.89 -9.08 5.56
N GLY A 194 -3.13 -8.98 4.46
CA GLY A 194 -3.45 -9.64 3.19
C GLY A 194 -3.27 -11.16 3.23
N PHE A 195 -2.58 -11.68 4.23
CA PHE A 195 -2.18 -13.09 4.34
C PHE A 195 -1.33 -13.56 3.15
N TRP A 196 -0.55 -12.64 2.59
CA TRP A 196 0.38 -12.96 1.52
C TRP A 196 1.49 -13.85 2.04
N SER A 197 1.98 -14.78 1.21
CA SER A 197 3.06 -15.69 1.58
C SER A 197 3.97 -15.92 0.37
N ASN A 198 5.26 -15.72 0.59
CA ASN A 198 6.29 -15.98 -0.39
C ASN A 198 7.58 -16.42 0.32
N ALA A 199 7.98 -17.67 0.10
CA ALA A 199 9.12 -18.26 0.77
C ALA A 199 10.46 -17.61 0.38
N GLU A 200 10.58 -17.02 -0.83
CA GLU A 200 11.76 -16.29 -1.25
C GLU A 200 11.86 -14.94 -0.52
N TYR A 201 10.74 -14.25 -0.39
CA TYR A 201 10.65 -13.03 0.41
C TYR A 201 11.01 -13.28 1.87
N ASP A 202 10.42 -14.31 2.47
CA ASP A 202 10.69 -14.69 3.86
C ASP A 202 12.17 -14.99 4.08
N ALA A 203 12.81 -15.68 3.13
CA ALA A 203 14.26 -15.95 3.19
C ALA A 203 15.10 -14.68 3.11
N ILE A 204 14.74 -13.72 2.25
CA ILE A 204 15.43 -12.41 2.16
C ILE A 204 15.37 -11.68 3.51
N ILE A 205 14.19 -11.61 4.10
CA ILE A 205 14.01 -10.92 5.38
C ILE A 205 14.76 -11.62 6.51
N ASP A 206 14.79 -12.96 6.53
CA ASP A 206 15.55 -13.73 7.52
C ASP A 206 17.07 -13.53 7.36
N GLU A 207 17.61 -13.60 6.14
CA GLU A 207 19.03 -13.29 5.84
C GLU A 207 19.44 -11.91 6.38
N CYS A 208 18.57 -10.91 6.25
CA CYS A 208 18.81 -9.54 6.67
C CYS A 208 18.59 -9.29 8.17
N THR A 209 17.92 -10.19 8.88
CA THR A 209 17.52 -10.01 10.29
C THR A 209 18.35 -10.88 11.24
N THR A 210 18.46 -12.17 10.94
CA THR A 210 19.11 -13.17 11.79
C THR A 210 20.22 -13.93 11.07
N GLY A 211 20.29 -13.82 9.74
CA GLY A 211 21.27 -14.51 8.90
C GLY A 211 22.58 -13.77 8.74
N ASP A 212 23.35 -14.19 7.74
CA ASP A 212 24.73 -13.73 7.51
C ASP A 212 24.83 -12.23 7.19
N LEU A 213 23.78 -11.63 6.63
CA LEU A 213 23.73 -10.22 6.25
C LEU A 213 23.34 -9.26 7.39
N CYS A 214 22.90 -9.76 8.54
CA CYS A 214 22.43 -8.88 9.63
C CYS A 214 23.51 -7.90 10.14
N THR A 215 24.79 -8.18 9.93
CA THR A 215 25.94 -7.32 10.29
C THR A 215 26.71 -6.74 9.10
N ASP A 216 26.32 -7.08 7.87
CA ASP A 216 26.87 -6.53 6.63
C ASP A 216 25.94 -5.41 6.10
N ALA A 217 26.30 -4.16 6.39
CA ALA A 217 25.44 -3.03 6.07
C ALA A 217 25.18 -2.88 4.55
N GLU A 218 26.19 -3.08 3.70
CA GLU A 218 26.04 -2.94 2.24
C GLU A 218 25.28 -4.14 1.64
N GLY A 219 25.65 -5.35 2.02
CA GLY A 219 24.98 -6.58 1.56
C GLY A 219 23.52 -6.62 2.01
N ARG A 220 23.25 -6.25 3.27
CA ARG A 220 21.90 -6.15 3.82
C ARG A 220 21.04 -5.13 3.07
N TRP A 221 21.59 -3.94 2.82
CA TRP A 221 20.89 -2.88 2.10
C TRP A 221 20.48 -3.33 0.69
N THR A 222 21.41 -3.91 -0.06
CA THR A 222 21.15 -4.45 -1.40
C THR A 222 20.07 -5.53 -1.36
N ARG A 223 20.16 -6.43 -0.38
CA ARG A 223 19.23 -7.54 -0.26
C ARG A 223 17.82 -7.11 0.15
N LEU A 224 17.69 -6.09 1.02
CA LEU A 224 16.40 -5.48 1.33
C LEU A 224 15.78 -4.80 0.11
N TYR A 225 16.61 -4.24 -0.77
CA TYR A 225 16.13 -3.67 -2.04
C TYR A 225 15.58 -4.74 -3.01
N ASP A 226 16.07 -5.98 -2.91
CA ASP A 226 15.48 -7.11 -3.65
C ASP A 226 14.09 -7.50 -3.11
N ALA A 227 13.81 -7.21 -1.84
CA ALA A 227 12.52 -7.46 -1.20
C ALA A 227 11.46 -6.41 -1.51
N GLU A 228 11.88 -5.17 -1.88
CA GLU A 228 11.00 -4.10 -2.31
C GLU A 228 10.33 -4.43 -3.65
#